data_19d838769b5cb5880f5f8f4d7e38050d
#
_entry.id   19d838769b5cb5880f5f8f4d7e38050d
#
_cell.length_a   1.000
_cell.length_b   1.000
_cell.length_c   1.000
_cell.angle_alpha   90.00
_cell.angle_beta   90.00
_cell.angle_gamma   90.00
#
_symmetry.space_group_name_H-M   'P 1'
#
loop_
_entity.id
_entity.type
_entity.pdbx_description
1 polymer ?
#
loop_
_entity_poly.entity_id
_entity_poly.type
_entity_poly.pdbx_seq_one_letter_code
_entity_poly.pdbx_strand_id
1 'polypeptide(L)'
;MLPGEISNKLCSLRPKEKKACLVCRAELDNKGKLKEAYFFEAIIESKARLTYEETGNYFEKDDYPSHLSTCLGPLKKIYDLLKKQKISRYALELEVPDYFPKIKNGEVQRFIRSQRNVAHQVIEECMLLANICAAQLLFKSQIPSIYRIHPKPDAIRINQLELFARSRRINIKIRPEGKVEDFYNLIELTSNRKDAEAIHMQILQSFNLA
;
A
#
# COMPACT_ATOMS: atom_id res chain seq x y z
N MET A 1 3.91 -15.30 -15.17
CA MET A 1 2.51 -15.28 -14.64
C MET A 1 2.06 -16.73 -14.44
N LEU A 2 1.19 -16.97 -13.44
CA LEU A 2 0.62 -18.30 -13.23
C LEU A 2 -0.42 -18.61 -14.32
N PRO A 3 -0.57 -19.91 -14.75
CA PRO A 3 -1.66 -20.33 -15.61
C PRO A 3 -3.03 -19.93 -15.06
N GLY A 4 -3.99 -19.67 -15.96
CA GLY A 4 -5.33 -19.23 -15.59
C GLY A 4 -6.09 -20.19 -14.68
N GLU A 5 -5.88 -21.49 -14.83
CA GLU A 5 -6.46 -22.55 -13.97
C GLU A 5 -5.99 -22.42 -12.52
N ILE A 6 -4.73 -22.03 -12.31
CA ILE A 6 -4.18 -21.82 -10.97
C ILE A 6 -4.68 -20.49 -10.42
N SER A 7 -4.43 -19.39 -11.14
CA SER A 7 -4.70 -18.03 -10.62
C SER A 7 -6.20 -17.76 -10.46
N ASN A 8 -7.05 -18.20 -11.42
CA ASN A 8 -8.47 -17.85 -11.44
C ASN A 8 -9.40 -18.91 -10.85
N LYS A 9 -8.92 -20.16 -10.66
CA LYS A 9 -9.72 -21.26 -10.10
C LYS A 9 -9.18 -21.74 -8.75
N LEU A 10 -8.00 -22.36 -8.73
CA LEU A 10 -7.46 -22.96 -7.53
C LEU A 10 -7.14 -21.95 -6.43
N CYS A 11 -6.40 -20.90 -6.76
CA CYS A 11 -5.96 -19.87 -5.80
C CYS A 11 -6.99 -18.75 -5.58
N SER A 12 -8.08 -18.69 -6.36
CA SER A 12 -9.08 -17.64 -6.23
C SER A 12 -10.04 -17.94 -5.06
N LEU A 13 -10.14 -16.99 -4.13
CA LEU A 13 -11.05 -17.06 -2.97
C LEU A 13 -12.47 -16.63 -3.38
N ARG A 14 -13.14 -17.48 -4.18
CA ARG A 14 -14.48 -17.19 -4.68
C ARG A 14 -15.52 -17.27 -3.55
N PRO A 15 -16.58 -16.43 -3.60
CA PRO A 15 -17.66 -16.48 -2.62
C PRO A 15 -18.33 -17.84 -2.58
N LYS A 16 -18.67 -18.29 -1.36
CA LYS A 16 -19.38 -19.55 -1.07
C LYS A 16 -18.65 -20.82 -1.51
N GLU A 17 -17.35 -20.71 -1.83
CA GLU A 17 -16.49 -21.86 -2.11
C GLU A 17 -15.49 -22.05 -0.97
N LYS A 18 -15.32 -23.31 -0.53
CA LYS A 18 -14.26 -23.67 0.42
C LYS A 18 -12.92 -23.72 -0.31
N LYS A 19 -11.92 -22.99 0.19
CA LYS A 19 -10.57 -22.91 -0.38
C LYS A 19 -9.52 -23.13 0.69
N ALA A 20 -8.52 -23.95 0.35
CA ALA A 20 -7.31 -24.04 1.15
C ALA A 20 -6.48 -22.77 1.00
N CYS A 21 -5.98 -22.24 2.10
CA CYS A 21 -5.14 -21.04 2.10
C CYS A 21 -4.12 -21.07 3.25
N LEU A 22 -3.06 -20.28 3.09
CA LEU A 22 -2.15 -19.95 4.17
C LEU A 22 -2.66 -18.67 4.85
N VAL A 23 -2.88 -18.73 6.15
CA VAL A 23 -3.40 -17.63 6.95
C VAL A 23 -2.28 -17.00 7.75
N CYS A 24 -2.20 -15.67 7.71
CA CYS A 24 -1.42 -14.88 8.66
C CYS A 24 -2.38 -14.27 9.69
N ARG A 25 -2.28 -14.68 10.95
CA ARG A 25 -2.95 -14.06 12.07
C ARG A 25 -1.98 -13.13 12.79
N ALA A 26 -2.25 -11.83 12.77
CA ALA A 26 -1.44 -10.82 13.44
C ALA A 26 -2.20 -10.23 14.63
N GLU A 27 -1.56 -10.13 15.78
CA GLU A 27 -2.08 -9.50 16.98
C GLU A 27 -1.42 -8.13 17.17
N LEU A 28 -2.24 -7.09 17.23
CA LEU A 28 -1.80 -5.72 17.41
C LEU A 28 -2.15 -5.23 18.82
N ASP A 29 -1.33 -4.34 19.34
CA ASP A 29 -1.69 -3.59 20.55
C ASP A 29 -2.65 -2.43 20.21
N ASN A 30 -3.10 -1.71 21.24
CA ASN A 30 -3.99 -0.55 21.12
C ASN A 30 -3.35 0.66 20.42
N LYS A 31 -2.05 0.62 20.13
CA LYS A 31 -1.31 1.62 19.34
C LYS A 31 -1.04 1.15 17.90
N GLY A 32 -1.52 -0.05 17.52
CA GLY A 32 -1.28 -0.63 16.19
C GLY A 32 0.09 -1.28 16.00
N LYS A 33 0.86 -1.48 17.09
CA LYS A 33 2.15 -2.16 17.04
C LYS A 33 1.94 -3.67 17.06
N LEU A 34 2.64 -4.40 16.17
CA LEU A 34 2.61 -5.85 16.11
C LEU A 34 3.17 -6.45 17.41
N LYS A 35 2.37 -7.28 18.08
CA LYS A 35 2.75 -8.07 19.25
C LYS A 35 3.24 -9.45 18.83
N GLU A 36 2.42 -10.15 18.06
CA GLU A 36 2.66 -11.53 17.69
C GLU A 36 2.01 -11.85 16.34
N ALA A 37 2.57 -12.81 15.61
CA ALA A 37 2.03 -13.29 14.35
C ALA A 37 2.18 -14.80 14.23
N TYR A 38 1.15 -15.45 13.68
CA TYR A 38 1.09 -16.88 13.45
C TYR A 38 0.75 -17.17 11.99
N PHE A 39 1.39 -18.18 11.43
CA PHE A 39 1.09 -18.70 10.10
C PHE A 39 0.60 -20.13 10.21
N PHE A 40 -0.52 -20.44 9.57
CA PHE A 40 -1.08 -21.79 9.57
C PHE A 40 -1.91 -22.03 8.32
N GLU A 41 -2.07 -23.29 7.96
CA GLU A 41 -2.93 -23.71 6.87
C GLU A 41 -4.38 -23.77 7.35
N ALA A 42 -5.32 -23.33 6.52
CA ALA A 42 -6.74 -23.35 6.83
C ALA A 42 -7.59 -23.56 5.58
N ILE A 43 -8.82 -24.01 5.81
CA ILE A 43 -9.87 -24.00 4.80
C ILE A 43 -10.81 -22.84 5.14
N ILE A 44 -10.91 -21.87 4.25
CA ILE A 44 -11.81 -20.73 4.42
C ILE A 44 -12.93 -20.75 3.39
N GLU A 45 -14.02 -20.05 3.70
CA GLU A 45 -15.13 -19.80 2.78
C GLU A 45 -15.41 -18.30 2.76
N SER A 46 -15.14 -17.67 1.62
CA SER A 46 -15.43 -16.24 1.42
C SER A 46 -16.95 -16.03 1.42
N LYS A 47 -17.43 -15.08 2.21
CA LYS A 47 -18.87 -14.78 2.35
C LYS A 47 -19.39 -13.80 1.30
N ALA A 48 -18.54 -12.88 0.85
CA ALA A 48 -18.93 -11.88 -0.12
C ALA A 48 -17.74 -11.47 -1.00
N ARG A 49 -18.02 -11.03 -2.22
CA ARG A 49 -17.08 -10.35 -3.10
C ARG A 49 -17.46 -8.88 -3.14
N LEU A 50 -16.62 -8.06 -2.57
CA LEU A 50 -16.82 -6.61 -2.51
C LEU A 50 -15.96 -5.92 -3.57
N THR A 51 -16.44 -4.81 -4.11
CA THR A 51 -15.66 -3.92 -4.96
C THR A 51 -14.98 -2.84 -4.10
N TYR A 52 -13.88 -2.27 -4.59
CA TYR A 52 -13.21 -1.16 -3.92
C TYR A 52 -14.09 0.09 -3.83
N GLU A 53 -14.92 0.34 -4.85
CA GLU A 53 -15.84 1.46 -4.87
C GLU A 53 -16.93 1.32 -3.79
N GLU A 54 -17.61 0.19 -3.74
CA GLU A 54 -18.62 -0.14 -2.74
C GLU A 54 -18.07 -0.07 -1.31
N THR A 55 -16.95 -0.74 -1.08
CA THR A 55 -16.31 -0.80 0.24
C THR A 55 -15.76 0.55 0.66
N GLY A 56 -15.23 1.34 -0.28
CA GLY A 56 -14.80 2.72 -0.03
C GLY A 56 -15.95 3.57 0.49
N ASN A 57 -17.11 3.48 -0.14
CA ASN A 57 -18.33 4.19 0.30
C ASN A 57 -18.77 3.77 1.72
N TYR A 58 -18.67 2.47 2.05
CA TYR A 58 -18.97 2.00 3.41
C TYR A 58 -18.02 2.59 4.45
N PHE A 59 -16.73 2.62 4.15
CA PHE A 59 -15.72 3.19 5.05
C PHE A 59 -15.81 4.71 5.21
N GLU A 60 -16.20 5.44 4.17
CA GLU A 60 -16.36 6.89 4.22
C GLU A 60 -17.60 7.33 5.00
N LYS A 61 -18.70 6.58 4.86
CA LYS A 61 -19.97 6.87 5.53
C LYS A 61 -20.10 6.24 6.92
N ASP A 62 -19.16 5.36 7.28
CA ASP A 62 -19.24 4.50 8.47
C ASP A 62 -20.56 3.72 8.57
N ASP A 63 -21.11 3.35 7.40
CA ASP A 63 -22.36 2.64 7.24
C ASP A 63 -22.13 1.29 6.55
N TYR A 64 -22.35 0.21 7.28
CA TYR A 64 -22.02 -1.14 6.85
C TYR A 64 -23.27 -2.01 6.74
N PRO A 65 -23.39 -2.82 5.68
CA PRO A 65 -24.44 -3.85 5.61
C PRO A 65 -24.41 -4.73 6.87
N SER A 66 -25.57 -5.05 7.42
CA SER A 66 -25.69 -5.79 8.69
C SER A 66 -24.89 -7.09 8.74
N HIS A 67 -24.85 -7.84 7.63
CA HIS A 67 -24.10 -9.09 7.51
C HIS A 67 -22.58 -8.92 7.37
N LEU A 68 -22.06 -7.71 7.16
CA LEU A 68 -20.64 -7.37 7.01
C LEU A 68 -20.12 -6.46 8.12
N SER A 69 -21.01 -5.88 8.92
CA SER A 69 -20.66 -4.90 9.97
C SER A 69 -19.69 -5.46 11.00
N THR A 70 -19.81 -6.74 11.34
CA THR A 70 -18.91 -7.45 12.27
C THR A 70 -17.48 -7.61 11.75
N CYS A 71 -17.27 -7.49 10.43
CA CYS A 71 -15.95 -7.57 9.80
C CYS A 71 -15.42 -6.19 9.40
N LEU A 72 -16.21 -5.40 8.68
CA LEU A 72 -15.74 -4.15 8.07
C LEU A 72 -15.48 -3.05 9.10
N GLY A 73 -16.33 -2.90 10.10
CA GLY A 73 -16.13 -1.92 11.16
C GLY A 73 -14.84 -2.13 11.94
N PRO A 74 -14.57 -3.34 12.50
CA PRO A 74 -13.27 -3.64 13.12
C PRO A 74 -12.09 -3.49 12.16
N LEU A 75 -12.23 -3.89 10.89
CA LEU A 75 -11.16 -3.75 9.90
C LEU A 75 -10.78 -2.28 9.67
N LYS A 76 -11.77 -1.38 9.63
CA LYS A 76 -11.52 0.07 9.54
C LYS A 76 -10.76 0.59 10.77
N LYS A 77 -11.10 0.12 11.97
CA LYS A 77 -10.39 0.50 13.20
C LYS A 77 -8.93 0.02 13.18
N ILE A 78 -8.67 -1.19 12.71
CA ILE A 78 -7.30 -1.72 12.53
C ILE A 78 -6.53 -0.84 11.54
N TYR A 79 -7.14 -0.49 10.41
CA TYR A 79 -6.52 0.41 9.43
C TYR A 79 -6.14 1.76 10.06
N ASP A 80 -7.02 2.36 10.85
CA ASP A 80 -6.76 3.66 11.48
C ASP A 80 -5.57 3.58 12.47
N LEU A 81 -5.38 2.45 13.15
CA LEU A 81 -4.21 2.19 13.98
C LEU A 81 -2.94 2.03 13.14
N LEU A 82 -3.00 1.24 12.06
CA LEU A 82 -1.87 1.03 11.16
C LEU A 82 -1.45 2.32 10.46
N LYS A 83 -2.41 3.16 10.06
CA LYS A 83 -2.15 4.48 9.48
C LYS A 83 -1.37 5.39 10.43
N LYS A 84 -1.72 5.40 11.72
CA LYS A 84 -0.94 6.14 12.74
C LYS A 84 0.49 5.63 12.86
N GLN A 85 0.70 4.31 12.79
CA GLN A 85 2.04 3.71 12.79
C GLN A 85 2.83 4.07 11.53
N LYS A 86 2.17 4.16 10.37
CA LYS A 86 2.78 4.58 9.11
C LYS A 86 3.36 5.99 9.20
N ILE A 87 2.61 6.94 9.72
CA ILE A 87 3.05 8.32 9.96
C ILE A 87 4.27 8.34 10.89
N SER A 88 4.24 7.60 12.00
CA SER A 88 5.35 7.55 12.97
C SER A 88 6.66 6.99 12.39
N ARG A 89 6.59 6.25 11.29
CA ARG A 89 7.75 5.68 10.57
C ARG A 89 8.20 6.52 9.38
N TYR A 90 7.59 7.70 9.17
CA TYR A 90 7.83 8.53 7.96
C TYR A 90 7.66 7.74 6.66
N ALA A 91 6.66 6.85 6.60
CA ALA A 91 6.43 6.08 5.39
C ALA A 91 5.96 7.00 4.27
N LEU A 92 6.67 6.96 3.14
CA LEU A 92 6.41 7.84 2.02
C LEU A 92 5.10 7.44 1.32
N GLU A 93 4.17 8.37 1.20
CA GLU A 93 2.97 8.25 0.36
C GLU A 93 3.15 9.10 -0.89
N LEU A 94 3.56 8.46 -1.97
CA LEU A 94 3.73 9.11 -3.25
C LEU A 94 2.44 8.93 -4.07
N GLU A 95 1.73 10.03 -4.31
CA GLU A 95 0.58 10.03 -5.21
C GLU A 95 1.07 10.12 -6.66
N VAL A 96 1.29 8.98 -7.27
CA VAL A 96 1.55 8.88 -8.70
C VAL A 96 0.26 8.43 -9.38
N PRO A 97 -0.31 9.23 -10.28
CA PRO A 97 -1.57 8.89 -10.90
C PRO A 97 -1.41 7.76 -11.90
N ASP A 98 -2.22 6.72 -11.77
CA ASP A 98 -2.40 5.68 -12.75
C ASP A 98 -3.55 6.04 -13.70
N TYR A 99 -3.35 5.81 -15.01
CA TYR A 99 -4.35 6.06 -16.02
C TYR A 99 -4.69 4.77 -16.78
N PHE A 100 -5.98 4.46 -16.89
CA PHE A 100 -6.47 3.31 -17.65
C PHE A 100 -7.19 3.77 -18.91
N PRO A 101 -6.92 3.15 -20.07
CA PRO A 101 -7.64 3.43 -21.28
C PRO A 101 -9.07 2.90 -21.17
N LYS A 102 -10.07 3.76 -21.39
CA LYS A 102 -11.45 3.32 -21.59
C LYS A 102 -11.61 2.91 -23.06
N ILE A 103 -11.75 1.60 -23.29
CA ILE A 103 -11.91 1.02 -24.62
C ILE A 103 -13.40 0.81 -24.90
N LYS A 104 -13.85 1.24 -26.09
CA LYS A 104 -15.18 0.95 -26.63
C LYS A 104 -15.03 0.56 -28.09
N ASN A 105 -15.62 -0.56 -28.48
CA ASN A 105 -15.54 -1.14 -29.84
C ASN A 105 -14.09 -1.32 -30.36
N GLY A 106 -13.15 -1.67 -29.48
CA GLY A 106 -11.73 -1.85 -29.82
C GLY A 106 -10.90 -0.57 -29.90
N GLU A 107 -11.51 0.61 -29.74
CA GLU A 107 -10.83 1.91 -29.77
C GLU A 107 -10.74 2.55 -28.38
N VAL A 108 -9.60 3.21 -28.11
CA VAL A 108 -9.40 4.00 -26.89
C VAL A 108 -10.18 5.30 -26.97
N GLN A 109 -11.23 5.43 -26.15
CA GLN A 109 -12.07 6.62 -26.11
C GLN A 109 -11.43 7.74 -25.27
N ARG A 110 -10.90 7.39 -24.12
CA ARG A 110 -10.24 8.32 -23.18
C ARG A 110 -9.42 7.56 -22.16
N PHE A 111 -8.50 8.25 -21.50
CA PHE A 111 -7.84 7.76 -20.31
C PHE A 111 -8.63 8.19 -19.06
N ILE A 112 -8.82 7.25 -18.14
CA ILE A 112 -9.48 7.49 -16.85
C ILE A 112 -8.41 7.39 -15.77
N ARG A 113 -8.30 8.44 -14.96
CA ARG A 113 -7.43 8.41 -13.78
C ARG A 113 -7.99 7.42 -12.76
N SER A 114 -7.14 6.53 -12.29
CA SER A 114 -7.47 5.66 -11.15
C SER A 114 -7.64 6.51 -9.89
N GLN A 115 -8.75 6.31 -9.21
CA GLN A 115 -8.99 6.93 -7.90
C GLN A 115 -8.71 5.89 -6.81
N ARG A 116 -7.65 6.12 -6.05
CA ARG A 116 -7.34 5.34 -4.87
C ARG A 116 -8.23 5.81 -3.72
N ASN A 117 -9.09 4.94 -3.20
CA ASN A 117 -9.97 5.23 -2.07
C ASN A 117 -9.49 4.52 -0.79
N VAL A 118 -10.22 4.73 0.32
CA VAL A 118 -9.89 4.13 1.63
C VAL A 118 -9.84 2.60 1.59
N ALA A 119 -10.68 1.93 0.79
CA ALA A 119 -10.65 0.47 0.70
C ALA A 119 -9.34 -0.07 0.09
N HIS A 120 -8.77 0.64 -0.89
CA HIS A 120 -7.44 0.29 -1.41
C HIS A 120 -6.37 0.41 -0.32
N GLN A 121 -6.43 1.50 0.46
CA GLN A 121 -5.46 1.75 1.53
C GLN A 121 -5.57 0.71 2.65
N VAL A 122 -6.78 0.28 3.02
CA VAL A 122 -7.02 -0.78 3.99
C VAL A 122 -6.35 -2.09 3.57
N ILE A 123 -6.55 -2.51 2.33
CA ILE A 123 -5.94 -3.74 1.80
C ILE A 123 -4.42 -3.61 1.75
N GLU A 124 -3.90 -2.48 1.30
CA GLU A 124 -2.46 -2.21 1.27
C GLU A 124 -1.81 -2.35 2.65
N GLU A 125 -2.39 -1.73 3.69
CA GLU A 125 -1.85 -1.83 5.04
C GLU A 125 -1.92 -3.26 5.59
N CYS A 126 -2.98 -4.01 5.28
CA CYS A 126 -3.07 -5.43 5.63
C CYS A 126 -2.01 -6.26 4.92
N MET A 127 -1.75 -6.01 3.63
CA MET A 127 -0.70 -6.69 2.87
C MET A 127 0.69 -6.37 3.42
N LEU A 128 0.96 -5.10 3.73
CA LEU A 128 2.23 -4.67 4.32
C LEU A 128 2.46 -5.34 5.69
N LEU A 129 1.42 -5.40 6.53
CA LEU A 129 1.48 -6.08 7.81
C LEU A 129 1.81 -7.57 7.64
N ALA A 130 1.10 -8.26 6.75
CA ALA A 130 1.34 -9.67 6.48
C ALA A 130 2.76 -9.93 5.95
N ASN A 131 3.28 -9.07 5.07
CA ASN A 131 4.64 -9.16 4.55
C ASN A 131 5.69 -8.95 5.65
N ILE A 132 5.46 -8.00 6.57
CA ILE A 132 6.34 -7.79 7.74
C ILE A 132 6.33 -9.03 8.63
N CYS A 133 5.17 -9.62 8.91
CA CYS A 133 5.04 -10.82 9.73
C CYS A 133 5.79 -11.99 9.09
N ALA A 134 5.64 -12.21 7.78
CA ALA A 134 6.32 -13.27 7.05
C ALA A 134 7.85 -13.07 7.06
N ALA A 135 8.32 -11.86 6.78
CA ALA A 135 9.75 -11.55 6.80
C ALA A 135 10.36 -11.77 8.20
N GLN A 136 9.65 -11.37 9.27
CA GLN A 136 10.11 -11.60 10.64
C GLN A 136 10.15 -13.09 11.00
N LEU A 137 9.17 -13.89 10.56
CA LEU A 137 9.15 -15.33 10.77
C LEU A 137 10.37 -15.98 10.10
N LEU A 138 10.59 -15.70 8.82
CA LEU A 138 11.70 -16.27 8.05
C LEU A 138 13.06 -15.86 8.64
N PHE A 139 13.20 -14.60 9.03
CA PHE A 139 14.41 -14.09 9.67
C PHE A 139 14.70 -14.77 11.01
N LYS A 140 13.69 -14.89 11.89
CA LYS A 140 13.83 -15.56 13.19
C LYS A 140 14.13 -17.05 13.05
N SER A 141 13.57 -17.70 12.04
CA SER A 141 13.80 -19.11 11.74
C SER A 141 15.13 -19.38 11.03
N GLN A 142 15.88 -18.34 10.70
CA GLN A 142 17.15 -18.43 9.95
C GLN A 142 17.04 -19.19 8.63
N ILE A 143 15.87 -19.18 8.02
CA ILE A 143 15.62 -19.80 6.71
C ILE A 143 16.17 -18.89 5.62
N PRO A 144 17.03 -19.39 4.70
CA PRO A 144 17.50 -18.63 3.55
C PRO A 144 16.33 -18.09 2.75
N SER A 145 16.27 -16.76 2.58
CA SER A 145 15.14 -16.08 1.95
C SER A 145 15.62 -14.90 1.10
N ILE A 146 14.84 -14.58 0.06
CA ILE A 146 15.10 -13.43 -0.80
C ILE A 146 14.37 -12.22 -0.22
N TYR A 147 15.12 -11.16 0.05
CA TYR A 147 14.58 -9.88 0.51
C TYR A 147 14.68 -8.85 -0.60
N ARG A 148 13.59 -8.13 -0.83
CA ARG A 148 13.59 -6.97 -1.73
C ARG A 148 14.09 -5.76 -0.96
N ILE A 149 15.21 -5.20 -1.39
CA ILE A 149 15.81 -4.01 -0.78
C ILE A 149 15.86 -2.86 -1.80
N HIS A 150 15.77 -1.63 -1.30
CA HIS A 150 16.00 -0.43 -2.08
C HIS A 150 17.28 0.25 -1.57
N PRO A 151 18.31 0.38 -2.41
CA PRO A 151 19.48 1.16 -2.06
C PRO A 151 19.10 2.62 -1.80
N LYS A 152 19.86 3.29 -0.94
CA LYS A 152 19.69 4.73 -0.72
C LYS A 152 19.93 5.51 -2.01
N PRO A 153 19.26 6.66 -2.20
CA PRO A 153 19.57 7.57 -3.29
C PRO A 153 21.05 7.99 -3.23
N ASP A 154 21.69 8.07 -4.38
CA ASP A 154 23.04 8.60 -4.48
C ASP A 154 23.07 10.14 -4.43
N ALA A 155 24.26 10.71 -4.19
CA ALA A 155 24.43 12.16 -4.07
C ALA A 155 24.03 12.92 -5.35
N ILE A 156 24.19 12.31 -6.53
CA ILE A 156 23.84 12.92 -7.81
C ILE A 156 22.31 13.08 -7.89
N ARG A 157 21.57 12.02 -7.57
CA ARG A 157 20.10 12.02 -7.59
C ARG A 157 19.51 12.95 -6.54
N ILE A 158 20.10 13.01 -5.34
CA ILE A 158 19.72 13.96 -4.30
C ILE A 158 19.90 15.40 -4.81
N ASN A 159 21.05 15.72 -5.41
CA ASN A 159 21.30 17.05 -5.94
C ASN A 159 20.34 17.41 -7.09
N GLN A 160 20.04 16.47 -7.98
CA GLN A 160 19.04 16.68 -9.05
C GLN A 160 17.66 16.98 -8.48
N LEU A 161 17.22 16.27 -7.43
CA LEU A 161 15.95 16.52 -6.75
C LEU A 161 15.94 17.90 -6.09
N GLU A 162 17.03 18.30 -5.43
CA GLU A 162 17.14 19.64 -4.83
C GLU A 162 17.09 20.76 -5.88
N LEU A 163 17.80 20.59 -7.01
CA LEU A 163 17.76 21.54 -8.12
C LEU A 163 16.34 21.65 -8.71
N PHE A 164 15.66 20.51 -8.90
CA PHE A 164 14.29 20.50 -9.35
C PHE A 164 13.35 21.22 -8.36
N ALA A 165 13.47 20.93 -7.06
CA ALA A 165 12.69 21.60 -6.01
C ALA A 165 12.93 23.13 -6.01
N ARG A 166 14.17 23.57 -6.13
CA ARG A 166 14.52 24.99 -6.23
C ARG A 166 13.90 25.65 -7.47
N SER A 167 13.87 24.99 -8.63
CA SER A 167 13.22 25.51 -9.83
C SER A 167 11.72 25.75 -9.63
N ARG A 168 11.11 25.04 -8.68
CA ARG A 168 9.70 25.18 -8.25
C ARG A 168 9.53 26.10 -7.04
N ARG A 169 10.57 26.88 -6.67
CA ARG A 169 10.61 27.78 -5.50
C ARG A 169 10.39 27.05 -4.17
N ILE A 170 10.84 25.80 -4.08
CA ILE A 170 10.83 25.00 -2.86
C ILE A 170 12.27 24.99 -2.35
N ASN A 171 12.48 25.57 -1.17
CA ASN A 171 13.78 25.56 -0.53
C ASN A 171 13.86 24.37 0.42
N ILE A 172 14.48 23.29 -0.02
CA ILE A 172 14.73 22.10 0.78
C ILE A 172 16.20 21.69 0.65
N LYS A 173 16.73 21.11 1.72
CA LYS A 173 18.03 20.45 1.74
C LYS A 173 17.84 19.04 2.26
N ILE A 174 18.24 18.08 1.46
CA ILE A 174 18.20 16.65 1.80
C ILE A 174 19.57 16.27 2.34
N ARG A 175 19.58 15.60 3.50
CA ARG A 175 20.85 15.14 4.09
C ARG A 175 21.57 14.16 3.15
N PRO A 176 22.90 14.18 3.07
CA PRO A 176 23.67 13.30 2.16
C PRO A 176 23.40 11.81 2.39
N GLU A 177 23.01 11.43 3.61
CA GLU A 177 22.64 10.05 3.97
C GLU A 177 21.30 9.62 3.38
N GLY A 178 20.54 10.52 2.73
CA GLY A 178 19.24 10.24 2.15
C GLY A 178 18.23 9.76 3.20
N LYS A 179 18.08 10.51 4.31
CA LYS A 179 17.16 10.13 5.37
C LYS A 179 15.71 10.24 4.91
N VAL A 180 14.90 9.25 5.25
CA VAL A 180 13.50 9.14 4.82
C VAL A 180 12.67 10.34 5.29
N GLU A 181 12.97 10.89 6.46
CA GLU A 181 12.29 12.08 7.00
C GLU A 181 12.40 13.30 6.07
N ASP A 182 13.52 13.47 5.36
CA ASP A 182 13.70 14.61 4.44
C ASP A 182 12.76 14.51 3.24
N PHE A 183 12.59 13.31 2.70
CA PHE A 183 11.65 13.05 1.61
C PHE A 183 10.19 13.15 2.09
N TYR A 184 9.90 12.64 3.29
CA TYR A 184 8.58 12.78 3.90
C TYR A 184 8.21 14.27 4.07
N ASN A 185 9.11 15.08 4.61
CA ASN A 185 8.90 16.52 4.77
C ASN A 185 8.69 17.22 3.42
N LEU A 186 9.39 16.81 2.36
CA LEU A 186 9.19 17.36 1.02
C LEU A 186 7.79 17.00 0.48
N ILE A 187 7.32 15.77 0.67
CA ILE A 187 5.98 15.34 0.28
C ILE A 187 4.91 16.15 1.02
N GLU A 188 5.01 16.25 2.35
CA GLU A 188 4.07 17.02 3.16
C GLU A 188 4.04 18.51 2.75
N LEU A 189 5.21 19.12 2.55
CA LEU A 189 5.32 20.52 2.13
C LEU A 189 4.68 20.78 0.76
N THR A 190 4.59 19.74 -0.06
CA THR A 190 4.16 19.88 -1.47
C THR A 190 2.77 19.28 -1.74
N SER A 191 2.17 18.60 -0.79
CA SER A 191 0.90 17.86 -0.95
C SER A 191 -0.27 18.70 -1.51
N ASN A 192 -0.36 19.98 -1.13
CA ASN A 192 -1.43 20.89 -1.54
C ASN A 192 -1.08 21.74 -2.79
N ARG A 193 0.04 21.45 -3.46
CA ARG A 193 0.45 22.21 -4.64
C ARG A 193 -0.17 21.64 -5.91
N LYS A 194 -0.40 22.49 -6.90
CA LYS A 194 -0.87 22.07 -8.23
C LYS A 194 0.12 21.18 -8.98
N ASP A 195 1.41 21.29 -8.65
CA ASP A 195 2.50 20.52 -9.24
C ASP A 195 2.99 19.36 -8.33
N ALA A 196 2.21 18.99 -7.29
CA ALA A 196 2.54 17.94 -6.35
C ALA A 196 2.88 16.61 -7.06
N GLU A 197 2.08 16.19 -8.04
CA GLU A 197 2.30 14.94 -8.79
C GLU A 197 3.67 14.91 -9.50
N ALA A 198 4.08 16.03 -10.10
CA ALA A 198 5.38 16.12 -10.75
C ALA A 198 6.54 16.05 -9.75
N ILE A 199 6.35 16.63 -8.56
CA ILE A 199 7.33 16.58 -7.47
C ILE A 199 7.42 15.16 -6.90
N HIS A 200 6.28 14.50 -6.66
CA HIS A 200 6.23 13.11 -6.19
C HIS A 200 6.88 12.16 -7.19
N MET A 201 6.65 12.36 -8.49
CA MET A 201 7.33 11.58 -9.53
C MET A 201 8.85 11.79 -9.49
N GLN A 202 9.33 13.02 -9.29
CA GLN A 202 10.76 13.31 -9.19
C GLN A 202 11.38 12.70 -7.92
N ILE A 203 10.63 12.71 -6.80
CA ILE A 203 11.04 12.01 -5.58
C ILE A 203 11.18 10.51 -5.87
N LEU A 204 10.17 9.88 -6.49
CA LEU A 204 10.21 8.46 -6.84
C LEU A 204 11.41 8.13 -7.74
N GLN A 205 11.70 8.96 -8.75
CA GLN A 205 12.83 8.77 -9.65
C GLN A 205 14.20 8.98 -8.96
N SER A 206 14.23 9.67 -7.82
CA SER A 206 15.46 9.83 -7.05
C SER A 206 15.88 8.55 -6.32
N PHE A 207 14.97 7.63 -6.07
CA PHE A 207 15.28 6.32 -5.47
C PHE A 207 15.82 5.35 -6.51
N ASN A 208 16.71 4.48 -6.07
CA ASN A 208 17.22 3.39 -6.89
C ASN A 208 16.17 2.27 -7.00
N LEU A 209 16.17 1.58 -8.13
CA LEU A 209 15.35 0.38 -8.30
C LEU A 209 15.78 -0.72 -7.32
N ALA A 210 14.83 -1.57 -6.92
CA ALA A 210 15.11 -2.73 -6.07
C ALA A 210 15.73 -3.87 -6.86
#